data_b72f527f1c988df841d7c372c10f30c8
#
_entry.id   b72f527f1c988df841d7c372c10f30c8
#
_cell.length_a   1.000
_cell.length_b   1.000
_cell.length_c   1.000
_cell.angle_alpha   90.00
_cell.angle_beta   90.00
_cell.angle_gamma   90.00
#
_symmetry.space_group_name_H-M   'P 1'
#
loop_
_entity.id
_entity.type
_entity.pdbx_description
1 polymer ?
#
loop_
_entity_poly.entity_id
_entity_poly.type
_entity_poly.pdbx_seq_one_letter_code
_entity_poly.pdbx_strand_id
1 'polypeptide(L)'
;NSHTGRDIFALAENLAIFQRASALEKELGVPVAHEMHRGRVTFSAPSTVLLLDALPDMRLTADFSHWCCVHETLLEDQGESVERAIARSFHVHARVGHAEAPQVPDPRAEEWRPALEAHLRWWQRIVDVRKASGASTLTICPEFGPAPYMVTLPGTGRPIADLWEVNRFMKDFLTDRLVV
;
A
#
# COMPACT_ATOMS: atom_id res chain seq x y z
N ASN A 1 -6.05 -6.23 -7.97
CA ASN A 1 -6.21 -5.15 -7.00
C ASN A 1 -7.61 -4.55 -7.08
N SER A 2 -8.20 -4.13 -5.94
CA SER A 2 -9.54 -3.53 -5.86
C SER A 2 -9.62 -2.41 -4.81
N HIS A 3 -10.23 -1.28 -5.19
CA HIS A 3 -10.65 -0.22 -4.29
C HIS A 3 -12.04 -0.54 -3.72
N THR A 4 -12.11 -1.29 -2.63
CA THR A 4 -13.37 -1.79 -2.06
C THR A 4 -13.82 -0.96 -0.86
N GLY A 5 -15.13 -0.69 -0.80
CA GLY A 5 -15.73 0.07 0.30
C GLY A 5 -15.39 1.58 0.28
N ARG A 6 -15.89 2.29 1.27
CA ARG A 6 -15.66 3.73 1.45
C ARG A 6 -15.50 4.04 2.94
N ASP A 7 -14.66 5.01 3.23
CA ASP A 7 -14.45 5.56 4.58
C ASP A 7 -15.71 6.19 5.21
N ILE A 8 -16.59 6.74 4.36
CA ILE A 8 -17.85 7.39 4.77
C ILE A 8 -19.01 6.40 5.06
N PHE A 9 -18.86 5.12 4.72
CA PHE A 9 -19.89 4.12 4.98
C PHE A 9 -19.75 3.55 6.39
N ALA A 10 -20.87 3.17 7.01
CA ALA A 10 -20.82 2.43 8.26
C ALA A 10 -20.05 1.11 8.11
N LEU A 11 -19.48 0.61 9.20
CA LEU A 11 -18.71 -0.64 9.17
C LEU A 11 -19.56 -1.81 8.64
N ALA A 12 -20.81 -1.91 9.04
CA ALA A 12 -21.71 -2.97 8.58
C ALA A 12 -21.95 -2.94 7.05
N GLU A 13 -22.07 -1.74 6.46
CA GLU A 13 -22.21 -1.57 5.01
C GLU A 13 -20.93 -2.00 4.28
N ASN A 14 -19.77 -1.57 4.79
CA ASN A 14 -18.49 -1.99 4.25
C ASN A 14 -18.32 -3.51 4.32
N LEU A 15 -18.64 -4.15 5.46
CA LEU A 15 -18.57 -5.61 5.61
C LEU A 15 -19.46 -6.33 4.59
N ALA A 16 -20.68 -5.85 4.35
CA ALA A 16 -21.57 -6.45 3.34
C ALA A 16 -20.96 -6.35 1.91
N ILE A 17 -20.30 -5.23 1.58
CA ILE A 17 -19.60 -5.05 0.30
C ILE A 17 -18.45 -6.06 0.17
N PHE A 18 -17.61 -6.21 1.21
CA PHE A 18 -16.50 -7.17 1.20
C PHE A 18 -16.97 -8.62 1.14
N GLN A 19 -18.04 -8.96 1.84
CA GLN A 19 -18.65 -10.30 1.75
C GLN A 19 -19.14 -10.59 0.32
N ARG A 20 -19.75 -9.61 -0.35
CA ARG A 20 -20.16 -9.76 -1.75
C ARG A 20 -18.94 -9.87 -2.69
N ALA A 21 -17.88 -9.10 -2.46
CA ALA A 21 -16.63 -9.20 -3.22
C ALA A 21 -16.01 -10.60 -3.05
N SER A 22 -15.95 -11.12 -1.83
CA SER A 22 -15.45 -12.49 -1.54
C SER A 22 -16.29 -13.58 -2.20
N ALA A 23 -17.61 -13.41 -2.25
CA ALA A 23 -18.49 -14.34 -2.96
C ALA A 23 -18.22 -14.36 -4.47
N LEU A 24 -18.06 -13.18 -5.08
CA LEU A 24 -17.71 -13.05 -6.50
C LEU A 24 -16.32 -13.63 -6.81
N GLU A 25 -15.33 -13.40 -5.93
CA GLU A 25 -14.00 -13.98 -6.06
C GLU A 25 -14.07 -15.50 -6.16
N LYS A 26 -14.86 -16.14 -5.28
CA LYS A 26 -15.06 -17.60 -5.29
C LYS A 26 -15.82 -18.08 -6.52
N GLU A 27 -16.87 -17.37 -6.92
CA GLU A 27 -17.69 -17.68 -8.09
C GLU A 27 -16.88 -17.63 -9.39
N LEU A 28 -16.04 -16.60 -9.54
CA LEU A 28 -15.26 -16.37 -10.76
C LEU A 28 -13.89 -17.07 -10.75
N GLY A 29 -13.44 -17.60 -9.61
CA GLY A 29 -12.10 -18.17 -9.45
C GLY A 29 -10.97 -17.16 -9.62
N VAL A 30 -11.25 -15.86 -9.40
CA VAL A 30 -10.29 -14.78 -9.57
C VAL A 30 -9.89 -14.21 -8.21
N PRO A 31 -8.63 -14.39 -7.75
CA PRO A 31 -8.21 -13.86 -6.47
C PRO A 31 -8.18 -12.33 -6.47
N VAL A 32 -8.70 -11.71 -5.41
CA VAL A 32 -8.76 -10.27 -5.23
C VAL A 32 -7.98 -9.85 -3.98
N ALA A 33 -7.14 -8.83 -4.11
CA ALA A 33 -6.53 -8.13 -3.01
C ALA A 33 -7.12 -6.70 -2.92
N HIS A 34 -7.48 -6.30 -1.70
CA HIS A 34 -8.13 -5.02 -1.42
C HIS A 34 -7.10 -4.00 -0.98
N GLU A 35 -7.06 -2.86 -1.64
CA GLU A 35 -6.02 -1.85 -1.43
C GLU A 35 -6.21 -1.07 -0.12
N MET A 36 -5.12 -0.89 0.58
CA MET A 36 -4.99 0.07 1.68
C MET A 36 -4.90 1.47 1.06
N HIS A 37 -6.01 2.21 1.08
CA HIS A 37 -6.08 3.49 0.37
C HIS A 37 -6.92 4.51 1.13
N ARG A 38 -6.42 5.75 1.25
CA ARG A 38 -7.19 6.88 1.79
C ARG A 38 -8.50 7.06 1.00
N GLY A 39 -9.60 7.40 1.67
CA GLY A 39 -10.95 7.46 1.07
C GLY A 39 -11.60 6.09 0.86
N ARG A 40 -10.96 5.00 1.31
CA ARG A 40 -11.54 3.65 1.43
C ARG A 40 -11.67 3.27 2.89
N VAL A 41 -12.40 2.23 3.19
CA VAL A 41 -12.52 1.76 4.59
C VAL A 41 -11.19 1.29 5.16
N THR A 42 -10.24 0.90 4.32
CA THR A 42 -8.86 0.51 4.64
C THR A 42 -7.89 1.70 4.79
N PHE A 43 -8.42 2.93 4.96
CA PHE A 43 -7.64 4.18 4.97
C PHE A 43 -6.68 4.30 6.15
N SER A 44 -6.97 3.65 7.27
CA SER A 44 -6.15 3.70 8.48
C SER A 44 -5.82 2.32 9.01
N ALA A 45 -4.76 2.22 9.81
CA ALA A 45 -4.35 0.98 10.43
C ALA A 45 -5.45 0.38 11.33
N PRO A 46 -6.08 1.13 12.27
CA PRO A 46 -7.13 0.58 13.12
C PRO A 46 -8.38 0.13 12.34
N SER A 47 -8.82 0.91 11.34
CA SER A 47 -10.01 0.53 10.56
C SER A 47 -9.77 -0.74 9.73
N THR A 48 -8.56 -0.92 9.21
CA THR A 48 -8.18 -2.13 8.49
C THR A 48 -8.14 -3.34 9.41
N VAL A 49 -7.61 -3.20 10.63
CA VAL A 49 -7.59 -4.28 11.63
C VAL A 49 -9.00 -4.78 11.95
N LEU A 50 -9.98 -3.88 12.13
CA LEU A 50 -11.38 -4.28 12.33
C LEU A 50 -11.94 -5.13 11.17
N LEU A 51 -11.56 -4.80 9.94
CA LEU A 51 -11.96 -5.61 8.78
C LEU A 51 -11.26 -6.97 8.77
N LEU A 52 -9.97 -7.02 9.08
CA LEU A 52 -9.20 -8.27 9.14
C LEU A 52 -9.74 -9.22 10.21
N ASP A 53 -10.24 -8.68 11.33
CA ASP A 53 -10.89 -9.48 12.39
C ASP A 53 -12.23 -10.07 11.93
N ALA A 54 -13.02 -9.28 11.20
CA ALA A 54 -14.31 -9.70 10.71
C ALA A 54 -14.24 -10.59 9.43
N LEU A 55 -13.14 -10.50 8.68
CA LEU A 55 -12.95 -11.14 7.37
C LEU A 55 -11.62 -11.90 7.33
N PRO A 56 -11.55 -13.10 7.94
CA PRO A 56 -10.29 -13.85 8.10
C PRO A 56 -9.60 -14.23 6.78
N ASP A 57 -10.32 -14.29 5.68
CA ASP A 57 -9.77 -14.63 4.35
C ASP A 57 -9.42 -13.38 3.51
N MET A 58 -9.66 -12.18 4.01
CA MET A 58 -9.41 -10.93 3.29
C MET A 58 -7.92 -10.78 2.96
N ARG A 59 -7.61 -10.50 1.70
CA ARG A 59 -6.26 -10.23 1.20
C ARG A 59 -6.09 -8.74 0.95
N LEU A 60 -4.89 -8.22 1.26
CA LEU A 60 -4.56 -6.82 1.06
C LEU A 60 -3.61 -6.62 -0.12
N THR A 61 -3.79 -5.52 -0.81
CA THR A 61 -2.73 -4.82 -1.53
C THR A 61 -2.13 -3.81 -0.56
N ALA A 62 -0.87 -4.05 -0.19
CA ALA A 62 -0.17 -3.18 0.75
C ALA A 62 0.28 -1.90 0.07
N ASP A 63 -0.39 -0.78 0.38
CA ASP A 63 0.08 0.57 0.09
C ASP A 63 0.19 1.36 1.40
N PHE A 64 1.32 1.20 2.08
CA PHE A 64 1.59 1.89 3.34
C PHE A 64 1.75 3.40 3.18
N SER A 65 1.97 3.89 1.97
CA SER A 65 2.10 5.31 1.69
C SER A 65 0.85 6.10 2.10
N HIS A 66 -0.32 5.50 1.92
CA HIS A 66 -1.58 6.10 2.36
C HIS A 66 -1.71 6.15 3.88
N TRP A 67 -1.25 5.10 4.58
CA TRP A 67 -1.28 5.10 6.03
C TRP A 67 -0.30 6.13 6.61
N CYS A 68 0.89 6.29 6.02
CA CYS A 68 1.83 7.33 6.46
C CYS A 68 1.18 8.70 6.50
N CYS A 69 0.50 9.12 5.43
CA CYS A 69 -0.12 10.44 5.39
C CYS A 69 -1.41 10.53 6.24
N VAL A 70 -2.12 9.43 6.48
CA VAL A 70 -3.32 9.42 7.33
C VAL A 70 -2.96 9.46 8.82
N HIS A 71 -1.89 8.79 9.20
CA HIS A 71 -1.39 8.78 10.58
C HIS A 71 -0.37 9.88 10.88
N GLU A 72 0.05 10.65 9.87
CA GLU A 72 1.04 11.73 9.98
C GLU A 72 2.37 11.26 10.58
N THR A 73 2.77 10.01 10.30
CA THR A 73 3.98 9.34 10.83
C THR A 73 4.53 8.34 9.80
N LEU A 74 5.68 7.74 10.11
CA LEU A 74 6.18 6.53 9.43
C LEU A 74 5.73 5.25 10.17
N LEU A 75 4.55 5.28 10.79
CA LEU A 75 3.85 4.16 11.44
C LEU A 75 4.59 3.56 12.66
N GLU A 76 5.45 4.32 13.31
CA GLU A 76 6.23 3.88 14.48
C GLU A 76 5.31 3.46 15.64
N ASP A 77 4.16 4.10 15.75
CA ASP A 77 3.14 3.86 16.77
C ASP A 77 2.08 2.82 16.34
N GLN A 78 2.14 2.30 15.11
CA GLN A 78 1.16 1.36 14.52
C GLN A 78 1.72 -0.06 14.32
N GLY A 79 2.80 -0.42 15.00
CA GLY A 79 3.58 -1.63 14.72
C GLY A 79 2.76 -2.93 14.68
N GLU A 80 1.83 -3.14 15.63
CA GLU A 80 0.96 -4.32 15.64
C GLU A 80 0.04 -4.37 14.42
N SER A 81 -0.60 -3.24 14.09
CA SER A 81 -1.50 -3.14 12.93
C SER A 81 -0.75 -3.34 11.61
N VAL A 82 0.47 -2.81 11.52
CA VAL A 82 1.38 -2.99 10.36
C VAL A 82 1.71 -4.47 10.18
N GLU A 83 2.12 -5.19 11.23
CA GLU A 83 2.42 -6.62 11.14
C GLU A 83 1.19 -7.45 10.74
N ARG A 84 0.01 -7.10 11.23
CA ARG A 84 -1.25 -7.74 10.83
C ARG A 84 -1.58 -7.51 9.35
N ALA A 85 -1.36 -6.31 8.83
CA ALA A 85 -1.52 -6.00 7.42
C ALA A 85 -0.48 -6.74 6.56
N ILE A 86 0.79 -6.79 6.98
CA ILE A 86 1.87 -7.54 6.33
C ILE A 86 1.47 -9.01 6.17
N ALA A 87 0.96 -9.65 7.22
CA ALA A 87 0.55 -11.06 7.21
C ALA A 87 -0.57 -11.35 6.19
N ARG A 88 -1.31 -10.32 5.77
CA ARG A 88 -2.45 -10.42 4.83
C ARG A 88 -2.16 -9.78 3.47
N SER A 89 -0.92 -9.37 3.20
CA SER A 89 -0.51 -8.72 1.95
C SER A 89 -0.16 -9.75 0.88
N PHE A 90 -0.82 -9.64 -0.28
CA PHE A 90 -0.67 -10.53 -1.44
C PHE A 90 -0.22 -9.78 -2.69
N HIS A 91 -0.25 -8.48 -2.66
CA HIS A 91 0.28 -7.57 -3.66
C HIS A 91 0.85 -6.33 -2.96
N VAL A 92 1.83 -5.68 -3.58
CA VAL A 92 2.47 -4.48 -3.02
C VAL A 92 2.40 -3.34 -4.03
N HIS A 93 1.89 -2.21 -3.58
CA HIS A 93 2.12 -0.93 -4.21
C HIS A 93 3.32 -0.26 -3.54
N ALA A 94 4.46 -0.27 -4.24
CA ALA A 94 5.73 0.21 -3.70
C ALA A 94 5.92 1.71 -3.96
N ARG A 95 4.92 2.49 -3.55
CA ARG A 95 4.99 3.95 -3.49
C ARG A 95 5.51 4.37 -2.12
N VAL A 96 6.40 5.35 -2.08
CA VAL A 96 6.95 5.91 -0.84
C VAL A 96 6.13 7.12 -0.43
N GLY A 97 5.45 7.02 0.70
CA GLY A 97 4.73 8.12 1.34
C GLY A 97 5.50 8.72 2.51
N HIS A 98 4.98 9.80 3.05
CA HIS A 98 5.47 10.45 4.26
C HIS A 98 4.32 11.07 5.04
N ALA A 99 4.60 11.68 6.20
CA ALA A 99 3.58 12.23 7.09
C ALA A 99 2.57 13.17 6.41
N GLU A 100 3.01 13.95 5.42
CA GLU A 100 2.16 14.99 4.80
C GLU A 100 1.56 14.57 3.45
N ALA A 101 2.08 13.48 2.83
CA ALA A 101 1.57 13.03 1.53
C ALA A 101 1.81 11.54 1.27
N PRO A 102 0.97 10.90 0.44
CA PRO A 102 1.13 9.49 0.07
C PRO A 102 2.23 9.27 -0.98
N GLN A 103 2.89 10.32 -1.46
CA GLN A 103 3.97 10.20 -2.43
C GLN A 103 5.04 11.26 -2.20
N VAL A 104 6.28 10.82 -1.99
CA VAL A 104 7.44 11.71 -2.07
C VAL A 104 7.68 12.09 -3.54
N PRO A 105 8.18 13.31 -3.81
CA PRO A 105 8.41 13.74 -5.19
C PRO A 105 9.45 12.88 -5.94
N ASP A 106 10.55 12.55 -5.26
CA ASP A 106 11.63 11.72 -5.80
C ASP A 106 12.30 10.92 -4.67
N PRO A 107 12.11 9.59 -4.61
CA PRO A 107 12.65 8.76 -3.54
C PRO A 107 14.18 8.65 -3.54
N ARG A 108 14.86 9.17 -4.57
CA ARG A 108 16.33 9.22 -4.66
C ARG A 108 16.95 10.35 -3.84
N ALA A 109 16.14 11.36 -3.51
CA ALA A 109 16.61 12.52 -2.76
C ALA A 109 16.86 12.16 -1.29
N GLU A 110 17.95 12.69 -0.72
CA GLU A 110 18.46 12.34 0.60
C GLU A 110 17.46 12.59 1.73
N GLU A 111 16.68 13.66 1.62
CA GLU A 111 15.64 14.00 2.60
C GLU A 111 14.54 12.92 2.72
N TRP A 112 14.32 12.11 1.68
CA TRP A 112 13.34 11.03 1.68
C TRP A 112 13.89 9.66 2.05
N ARG A 113 15.20 9.57 2.34
CA ARG A 113 15.83 8.30 2.73
C ARG A 113 15.15 7.63 3.93
N PRO A 114 14.79 8.34 5.02
CA PRO A 114 14.09 7.70 6.15
C PRO A 114 12.76 7.05 5.73
N ALA A 115 11.98 7.72 4.88
CA ALA A 115 10.72 7.20 4.36
C ALA A 115 10.95 5.98 3.45
N LEU A 116 11.88 6.06 2.50
CA LEU A 116 12.24 4.94 1.61
C LEU A 116 12.68 3.70 2.40
N GLU A 117 13.53 3.86 3.41
CA GLU A 117 14.02 2.75 4.23
C GLU A 117 12.91 2.17 5.15
N ALA A 118 11.96 2.99 5.62
CA ALA A 118 10.80 2.48 6.36
C ALA A 118 9.94 1.57 5.45
N HIS A 119 9.62 2.04 4.26
CA HIS A 119 8.85 1.26 3.29
C HIS A 119 9.60 -0.01 2.87
N LEU A 120 10.91 0.06 2.61
CA LEU A 120 11.72 -1.11 2.26
C LEU A 120 11.64 -2.20 3.36
N ARG A 121 11.69 -1.82 4.65
CA ARG A 121 11.55 -2.79 5.75
C ARG A 121 10.19 -3.49 5.71
N TRP A 122 9.08 -2.77 5.46
CA TRP A 122 7.75 -3.39 5.37
C TRP A 122 7.63 -4.30 4.16
N TRP A 123 8.13 -3.89 2.99
CA TRP A 123 8.13 -4.72 1.79
C TRP A 123 8.96 -6.00 1.97
N GLN A 124 10.14 -5.91 2.59
CA GLN A 124 10.94 -7.09 2.92
C GLN A 124 10.18 -8.03 3.87
N ARG A 125 9.51 -7.50 4.90
CA ARG A 125 8.69 -8.30 5.81
C ARG A 125 7.55 -9.02 5.07
N ILE A 126 6.92 -8.39 4.08
CA ILE A 126 5.90 -9.05 3.24
C ILE A 126 6.54 -10.19 2.45
N VAL A 127 7.69 -9.97 1.82
CA VAL A 127 8.46 -11.02 1.11
C VAL A 127 8.71 -12.20 2.04
N ASP A 128 9.24 -11.96 3.25
CA ASP A 128 9.58 -12.99 4.22
C ASP A 128 8.34 -13.82 4.64
N VAL A 129 7.23 -13.14 4.93
CA VAL A 129 5.96 -13.80 5.30
C VAL A 129 5.42 -14.64 4.13
N ARG A 130 5.47 -14.11 2.91
CA ARG A 130 5.02 -14.85 1.70
C ARG A 130 5.91 -16.07 1.45
N LYS A 131 7.22 -15.95 1.56
CA LYS A 131 8.15 -17.10 1.47
C LYS A 131 7.86 -18.15 2.53
N ALA A 132 7.70 -17.74 3.78
CA ALA A 132 7.39 -18.65 4.89
C ALA A 132 6.05 -19.37 4.72
N SER A 133 5.08 -18.77 4.02
CA SER A 133 3.79 -19.40 3.67
C SER A 133 3.86 -20.35 2.46
N GLY A 134 5.03 -20.54 1.85
CA GLY A 134 5.20 -21.38 0.65
C GLY A 134 4.73 -20.72 -0.66
N ALA A 135 4.49 -19.43 -0.66
CA ALA A 135 4.11 -18.71 -1.88
C ALA A 135 5.28 -18.67 -2.88
N SER A 136 5.01 -19.03 -4.13
CA SER A 136 6.00 -19.00 -5.21
C SER A 136 6.13 -17.62 -5.88
N THR A 137 5.20 -16.72 -5.62
CA THR A 137 5.15 -15.40 -6.25
C THR A 137 4.60 -14.33 -5.31
N LEU A 138 5.15 -13.13 -5.43
CA LEU A 138 4.62 -11.87 -4.89
C LEU A 138 4.74 -10.81 -5.99
N THR A 139 3.64 -10.16 -6.32
CA THR A 139 3.67 -9.08 -7.31
C THR A 139 3.86 -7.74 -6.64
N ILE A 140 4.74 -6.90 -7.21
CA ILE A 140 5.07 -5.57 -6.69
C ILE A 140 4.97 -4.57 -7.85
N CYS A 141 4.27 -3.46 -7.63
CA CYS A 141 4.18 -2.34 -8.56
C CYS A 141 4.79 -1.08 -7.92
N PRO A 142 5.76 -0.39 -8.55
CA PRO A 142 6.31 0.87 -8.01
C PRO A 142 5.26 1.94 -7.76
N GLU A 143 4.34 2.13 -8.67
CA GLU A 143 3.11 2.93 -8.56
C GLU A 143 3.30 4.43 -8.22
N PHE A 144 4.41 5.04 -8.55
CA PHE A 144 4.48 6.50 -8.52
C PHE A 144 3.56 7.07 -9.60
N GLY A 145 2.63 7.95 -9.20
CA GLY A 145 1.59 8.51 -10.05
C GLY A 145 1.88 9.95 -10.50
N PRO A 146 1.23 10.39 -11.62
CA PRO A 146 1.31 11.78 -12.08
C PRO A 146 0.61 12.74 -11.12
N ALA A 147 0.57 14.02 -11.45
CA ALA A 147 -0.22 14.99 -10.70
C ALA A 147 -1.68 14.50 -10.53
N PRO A 148 -2.28 14.66 -9.36
CA PRO A 148 -1.83 15.45 -8.21
C PRO A 148 -0.87 14.74 -7.23
N TYR A 149 -0.50 13.47 -7.44
CA TYR A 149 0.50 12.79 -6.61
C TYR A 149 1.89 13.38 -6.83
N MET A 150 2.32 13.49 -8.09
CA MET A 150 3.57 14.17 -8.45
C MET A 150 3.40 15.68 -8.28
N VAL A 151 4.24 16.27 -7.44
CA VAL A 151 4.29 17.72 -7.23
C VAL A 151 4.70 18.41 -8.53
N THR A 152 4.06 19.53 -8.84
CA THR A 152 4.38 20.37 -10.00
C THR A 152 4.90 21.74 -9.59
N LEU A 153 5.71 22.35 -10.42
CA LEU A 153 6.13 23.73 -10.22
C LEU A 153 4.90 24.67 -10.28
N PRO A 154 4.70 25.52 -9.28
CA PRO A 154 3.52 26.40 -9.21
C PRO A 154 3.30 27.19 -10.50
N GLY A 155 2.04 27.18 -10.98
CA GLY A 155 1.61 27.94 -12.16
C GLY A 155 2.07 27.37 -13.51
N THR A 156 2.82 26.27 -13.54
CA THR A 156 3.39 25.73 -14.80
C THR A 156 2.82 24.37 -15.19
N GLY A 157 2.29 23.61 -14.25
CA GLY A 157 1.91 22.20 -14.46
C GLY A 157 3.11 21.25 -14.72
N ARG A 158 4.35 21.75 -14.71
CA ARG A 158 5.55 20.94 -14.95
C ARG A 158 5.88 20.13 -13.71
N PRO A 159 6.01 18.79 -13.79
CA PRO A 159 6.41 17.96 -12.68
C PRO A 159 7.84 18.29 -12.24
N ILE A 160 8.12 18.15 -10.93
CA ILE A 160 9.46 18.42 -10.38
C ILE A 160 10.42 17.26 -10.57
N ALA A 161 9.93 16.06 -10.87
CA ALA A 161 10.72 14.89 -11.22
C ALA A 161 10.10 14.15 -12.42
N ASP A 162 10.91 13.41 -13.18
CA ASP A 162 10.43 12.56 -14.26
C ASP A 162 9.81 11.28 -13.68
N LEU A 163 8.52 11.12 -13.88
CA LEU A 163 7.74 10.02 -13.34
C LEU A 163 8.21 8.64 -13.82
N TRP A 164 8.59 8.55 -15.11
CA TRP A 164 9.07 7.29 -15.67
C TRP A 164 10.41 6.89 -15.05
N GLU A 165 11.33 7.84 -14.91
CA GLU A 165 12.63 7.62 -14.29
C GLU A 165 12.51 7.24 -12.81
N VAL A 166 11.55 7.83 -12.08
CA VAL A 166 11.27 7.47 -10.68
C VAL A 166 10.77 6.02 -10.60
N ASN A 167 9.79 5.63 -11.42
CA ASN A 167 9.27 4.26 -11.41
C ASN A 167 10.33 3.25 -11.86
N ARG A 168 11.16 3.58 -12.85
CA ARG A 168 12.27 2.74 -13.30
C ARG A 168 13.29 2.54 -12.18
N PHE A 169 13.70 3.63 -11.52
CA PHE A 169 14.59 3.56 -10.36
C PHE A 169 13.99 2.64 -9.27
N MET A 170 12.73 2.83 -8.91
CA MET A 170 12.09 2.00 -7.88
C MET A 170 12.07 0.53 -8.25
N LYS A 171 11.78 0.21 -9.51
CA LYS A 171 11.83 -1.19 -10.00
C LYS A 171 13.25 -1.77 -9.81
N ASP A 172 14.29 -1.06 -10.24
CA ASP A 172 15.67 -1.53 -10.15
C ASP A 172 16.11 -1.60 -8.67
N PHE A 173 15.81 -0.58 -7.87
CA PHE A 173 16.06 -0.55 -6.41
C PHE A 173 15.44 -1.75 -5.67
N LEU A 174 14.18 -2.08 -5.96
CA LEU A 174 13.50 -3.22 -5.33
C LEU A 174 14.11 -4.55 -5.75
N THR A 175 14.50 -4.68 -7.03
CA THR A 175 15.17 -5.88 -7.54
C THR A 175 16.50 -6.13 -6.84
N ASP A 176 17.25 -5.06 -6.55
CA ASP A 176 18.58 -5.15 -5.93
C ASP A 176 18.51 -5.30 -4.40
N ARG A 177 17.47 -4.77 -3.76
CA ARG A 177 17.40 -4.65 -2.30
C ARG A 177 16.54 -5.70 -1.62
N LEU A 178 15.50 -6.23 -2.30
CA LEU A 178 14.66 -7.28 -1.71
C LEU A 178 15.34 -8.65 -1.83
N VAL A 179 15.44 -9.32 -0.69
CA VAL A 179 15.99 -10.69 -0.59
C VAL A 179 14.87 -11.69 -0.83
N VAL A 180 14.80 -12.23 -2.05
CA VAL A 180 13.76 -13.19 -2.48
C VAL A 180 14.19 -14.62 -2.25
#